data_b0df9a51b834a9eeabb1a441adf46566
#
_entry.id   b0df9a51b834a9eeabb1a441adf46566
#
_cell.length_a   1.000
_cell.length_b   1.000
_cell.length_c   1.000
_cell.angle_alpha   90.00
_cell.angle_beta   90.00
_cell.angle_gamma   90.00
#
_symmetry.space_group_name_H-M   'P 1'
#
loop_
_entity.id
_entity.type
_entity.pdbx_description
1 polymer ?
#
loop_
_entity_poly.entity_id
_entity_poly.type
_entity_poly.pdbx_seq_one_letter_code
_entity_poly.pdbx_strand_id
1 'polypeptide(L)'
;NADRGKLLISFFNMLNSFIKSNKEAKLSSYSSLSKIYASMHLVDVQTKRYHIIKMTDQIAEYLGKDFKMGEYEIRDDFCGHIKNIAEKMCTESQLQESLEFVDISTLEERLLGENSITHEFTDKISGWNRSRFIPVDYDEDGKLLHVLFCIECIEEEKKRENRLIYLARTDLMTGLCNRGSGEKRITELLKEKTGGALCLIDCDKFKSINDIYGHA
;
A
#
# COMPACT_ATOMS: atom_id res chain seq x y z
N ASN A 1 -17.46 -19.29 25.30
CA ASN A 1 -16.96 -17.90 25.20
C ASN A 1 -15.71 -17.62 26.05
N ALA A 2 -15.52 -18.27 27.21
CA ALA A 2 -14.32 -18.11 28.03
C ALA A 2 -13.07 -18.80 27.43
N ASP A 3 -13.23 -19.86 26.64
CA ASP A 3 -12.10 -20.60 26.06
C ASP A 3 -11.49 -19.89 24.83
N ARG A 4 -12.27 -19.13 24.05
CA ARG A 4 -11.75 -18.36 22.92
C ARG A 4 -10.85 -17.21 23.37
N GLY A 5 -11.20 -16.53 24.48
CA GLY A 5 -10.32 -15.53 25.10
C GLY A 5 -9.00 -16.11 25.57
N LYS A 6 -9.01 -17.35 26.08
CA LYS A 6 -7.81 -18.07 26.52
C LYS A 6 -6.93 -18.49 25.35
N LEU A 7 -7.52 -18.88 24.20
CA LEU A 7 -6.77 -19.23 22.98
C LEU A 7 -6.08 -17.99 22.41
N LEU A 8 -6.76 -16.84 22.36
CA LEU A 8 -6.18 -15.57 21.90
C LEU A 8 -5.02 -15.15 22.81
N ILE A 9 -5.21 -15.24 24.11
CA ILE A 9 -4.16 -14.99 25.12
C ILE A 9 -3.01 -16.02 24.98
N SER A 10 -3.33 -17.29 24.71
CA SER A 10 -2.33 -18.34 24.49
C SER A 10 -1.54 -18.13 23.20
N PHE A 11 -2.19 -17.76 22.10
CA PHE A 11 -1.54 -17.39 20.84
C PHE A 11 -0.68 -16.13 21.02
N PHE A 12 -1.20 -15.13 21.73
CA PHE A 12 -0.44 -13.92 22.09
C PHE A 12 0.75 -14.23 22.99
N ASN A 13 0.58 -15.13 23.97
CA ASN A 13 1.66 -15.58 24.84
C ASN A 13 2.68 -16.44 24.07
N MET A 14 2.23 -17.23 23.10
CA MET A 14 3.10 -17.99 22.19
C MET A 14 3.84 -17.06 21.22
N LEU A 15 3.15 -16.08 20.63
CA LEU A 15 3.77 -15.03 19.80
C LEU A 15 4.77 -14.22 20.64
N ASN A 16 4.41 -13.81 21.84
CA ASN A 16 5.29 -13.12 22.79
C ASN A 16 6.42 -14.00 23.33
N SER A 17 6.18 -15.31 23.54
CA SER A 17 7.20 -16.27 23.92
C SER A 17 8.16 -16.55 22.77
N PHE A 18 7.64 -16.72 21.58
CA PHE A 18 8.42 -16.78 20.33
C PHE A 18 9.16 -15.47 20.12
N ILE A 19 8.50 -14.34 20.39
CA ILE A 19 9.07 -13.01 20.46
C ILE A 19 10.08 -12.89 21.62
N LYS A 20 9.98 -13.44 22.76
CA LYS A 20 10.96 -13.37 23.88
C LYS A 20 12.15 -14.32 23.77
N SER A 21 12.04 -15.49 23.15
CA SER A 21 13.11 -16.48 23.09
C SER A 21 14.28 -16.16 22.15
N ASN A 22 14.14 -15.17 21.27
CA ASN A 22 15.11 -14.82 20.22
C ASN A 22 15.46 -13.31 20.21
N LYS A 23 15.99 -12.80 21.31
CA LYS A 23 16.14 -11.36 21.58
C LYS A 23 16.94 -10.56 20.54
N GLU A 24 17.96 -11.14 19.91
CA GLU A 24 18.83 -10.44 18.94
C GLU A 24 18.32 -10.50 17.49
N ALA A 25 17.83 -11.64 17.03
CA ALA A 25 17.19 -11.77 15.73
C ALA A 25 15.88 -10.97 15.61
N LYS A 26 15.24 -10.68 16.75
CA LYS A 26 13.98 -9.93 16.90
C LYS A 26 14.11 -8.44 16.81
N LEU A 27 15.09 -7.85 17.47
CA LEU A 27 15.36 -6.40 17.34
C LEU A 27 15.63 -6.04 15.88
N SER A 28 16.32 -6.90 15.13
CA SER A 28 16.57 -6.76 13.70
C SER A 28 15.27 -6.94 12.86
N SER A 29 14.47 -7.98 13.14
CA SER A 29 13.23 -8.22 12.39
C SER A 29 12.13 -7.23 12.73
N TYR A 30 11.97 -6.84 14.00
CA TYR A 30 11.05 -5.78 14.41
C TYR A 30 11.47 -4.40 13.87
N SER A 31 12.76 -4.09 13.92
CA SER A 31 13.31 -2.87 13.34
C SER A 31 13.10 -2.82 11.83
N SER A 32 13.16 -3.95 11.14
CA SER A 32 12.90 -4.04 9.69
C SER A 32 11.41 -3.92 9.36
N LEU A 33 10.54 -4.67 10.06
CA LEU A 33 9.09 -4.57 9.92
C LEU A 33 8.56 -3.18 10.33
N SER A 34 9.18 -2.58 11.37
CA SER A 34 8.81 -1.24 11.82
C SER A 34 9.17 -0.14 10.83
N LYS A 35 10.05 -0.40 9.88
CA LYS A 35 10.35 0.55 8.80
C LYS A 35 9.40 0.42 7.61
N ILE A 36 8.80 -0.77 7.42
CA ILE A 36 7.95 -1.06 6.26
C ILE A 36 6.50 -0.61 6.52
N TYR A 37 5.92 -1.00 7.66
CA TYR A 37 4.51 -0.76 7.94
C TYR A 37 4.29 0.49 8.79
N ALA A 38 3.39 1.36 8.36
CA ALA A 38 2.94 2.52 9.12
C ALA A 38 1.98 2.12 10.25
N SER A 39 1.13 1.10 10.02
CA SER A 39 0.31 0.48 11.05
C SER A 39 0.09 -1.02 10.81
N MET A 40 -0.15 -1.76 11.90
CA MET A 40 -0.45 -3.20 11.90
C MET A 40 -1.49 -3.51 12.97
N HIS A 41 -2.55 -4.22 12.58
CA HIS A 41 -3.65 -4.60 13.45
C HIS A 41 -3.92 -6.09 13.31
N LEU A 42 -4.00 -6.81 14.43
CA LEU A 42 -4.53 -8.16 14.45
C LEU A 42 -6.03 -8.09 14.70
N VAL A 43 -6.82 -8.66 13.80
CA VAL A 43 -8.28 -8.55 13.81
C VAL A 43 -8.91 -9.93 13.95
N ASP A 44 -9.81 -10.11 14.91
CA ASP A 44 -10.73 -11.24 14.99
C ASP A 44 -11.92 -10.94 14.06
N VAL A 45 -12.04 -11.72 12.99
CA VAL A 45 -13.04 -11.50 11.93
C VAL A 45 -14.46 -11.74 12.44
N GLN A 46 -14.64 -12.67 13.40
CA GLN A 46 -15.96 -13.05 13.93
C GLN A 46 -16.50 -12.00 14.91
N THR A 47 -15.64 -11.53 15.82
CA THR A 47 -16.04 -10.58 16.87
C THR A 47 -15.82 -9.13 16.49
N LYS A 48 -15.08 -8.85 15.39
CA LYS A 48 -14.65 -7.53 14.96
C LYS A 48 -13.76 -6.80 15.98
N ARG A 49 -13.23 -7.57 16.95
CA ARG A 49 -12.27 -7.05 17.93
C ARG A 49 -10.88 -7.03 17.32
N TYR A 50 -10.07 -6.08 17.74
CA TYR A 50 -8.74 -5.94 17.19
C TYR A 50 -7.73 -5.51 18.24
N HIS A 51 -6.47 -5.77 17.92
CA HIS A 51 -5.32 -5.33 18.68
C HIS A 51 -4.35 -4.57 17.77
N ILE A 52 -3.90 -3.39 18.21
CA ILE A 52 -2.92 -2.60 17.48
C ILE A 52 -1.53 -3.12 17.85
N ILE A 53 -0.90 -3.83 16.91
CA ILE A 53 0.46 -4.33 17.07
C ILE A 53 1.46 -3.19 16.90
N LYS A 54 1.18 -2.30 15.94
CA LYS A 54 2.03 -1.16 15.60
C LYS A 54 1.22 -0.02 15.02
N MET A 55 1.67 1.19 15.33
CA MET A 55 1.23 2.43 14.70
C MET A 55 2.37 3.45 14.80
N THR A 56 2.62 4.22 13.75
CA THR A 56 3.61 5.30 13.80
C THR A 56 3.07 6.48 14.60
N ASP A 57 3.98 7.24 15.22
CA ASP A 57 3.64 8.44 15.99
C ASP A 57 2.87 9.46 15.13
N GLN A 58 3.22 9.59 13.85
CA GLN A 58 2.56 10.49 12.92
C GLN A 58 1.07 10.17 12.76
N ILE A 59 0.70 8.88 12.64
CA ILE A 59 -0.70 8.46 12.57
C ILE A 59 -1.38 8.67 13.92
N ALA A 60 -0.72 8.32 15.01
CA ALA A 60 -1.25 8.48 16.37
C ALA A 60 -1.53 9.95 16.71
N GLU A 61 -0.64 10.87 16.37
CA GLU A 61 -0.82 12.32 16.54
C GLU A 61 -2.01 12.86 15.71
N TYR A 62 -2.14 12.38 14.47
CA TYR A 62 -3.24 12.79 13.59
C TYR A 62 -4.62 12.32 14.10
N LEU A 63 -4.67 11.14 14.72
CA LEU A 63 -5.89 10.60 15.31
C LEU A 63 -6.31 11.32 16.60
N GLY A 64 -5.40 12.03 17.24
CA GLY A 64 -5.66 12.89 18.41
C GLY A 64 -5.11 12.32 19.72
N LYS A 65 -5.07 13.20 20.74
CA LYS A 65 -4.44 12.91 22.06
C LYS A 65 -5.08 11.78 22.87
N ASP A 66 -6.31 11.40 22.53
CA ASP A 66 -7.02 10.30 23.19
C ASP A 66 -6.58 8.92 22.69
N PHE A 67 -5.74 8.90 21.64
CA PHE A 67 -5.22 7.68 21.07
C PHE A 67 -3.91 7.27 21.79
N LYS A 68 -4.06 6.72 23.01
CA LYS A 68 -2.93 6.13 23.72
C LYS A 68 -2.74 4.70 23.25
N MET A 69 -1.53 4.38 22.75
CA MET A 69 -1.12 3.01 22.57
C MET A 69 -0.90 2.37 23.96
N GLY A 70 -1.93 1.66 24.46
CA GLY A 70 -1.74 0.73 25.57
C GLY A 70 -1.11 -0.56 25.03
N GLU A 71 0.00 -0.99 25.59
CA GLU A 71 0.51 -2.35 25.32
C GLU A 71 -0.59 -3.35 25.70
N TYR A 72 -1.07 -4.15 24.70
CA TYR A 72 -2.04 -5.24 24.87
C TYR A 72 -3.53 -4.89 25.04
N GLU A 73 -3.97 -3.70 24.68
CA GLU A 73 -5.39 -3.38 24.70
C GLU A 73 -6.15 -3.99 23.52
N ILE A 74 -7.11 -4.86 23.82
CA ILE A 74 -8.08 -5.35 22.83
C ILE A 74 -9.20 -4.32 22.74
N ARG A 75 -9.46 -3.87 21.52
CA ARG A 75 -10.47 -2.86 21.20
C ARG A 75 -11.62 -3.49 20.45
N ASP A 76 -12.79 -2.93 20.62
CA ASP A 76 -13.99 -3.33 19.89
C ASP A 76 -14.14 -2.48 18.61
N ASP A 77 -14.92 -3.01 17.64
CA ASP A 77 -15.30 -2.31 16.41
C ASP A 77 -14.14 -1.86 15.50
N PHE A 78 -13.41 -2.84 14.98
CA PHE A 78 -12.37 -2.59 13.95
C PHE A 78 -12.91 -1.78 12.76
N CYS A 79 -14.11 -2.13 12.26
CA CYS A 79 -14.68 -1.47 11.09
C CYS A 79 -14.95 0.02 11.33
N GLY A 80 -15.54 0.37 12.47
CA GLY A 80 -15.78 1.77 12.85
C GLY A 80 -14.48 2.53 13.07
N HIS A 81 -13.48 1.88 13.67
CA HIS A 81 -12.16 2.47 13.87
C HIS A 81 -11.48 2.81 12.53
N ILE A 82 -11.38 1.84 11.62
CA ILE A 82 -10.72 2.05 10.31
C ILE A 82 -11.52 3.01 9.43
N LYS A 83 -12.86 2.94 9.47
CA LYS A 83 -13.71 3.91 8.77
C LYS A 83 -13.41 5.35 9.21
N ASN A 84 -13.35 5.61 10.51
CA ASN A 84 -13.02 6.93 11.05
C ASN A 84 -11.61 7.39 10.59
N ILE A 85 -10.64 6.49 10.54
CA ILE A 85 -9.30 6.79 10.01
C ILE A 85 -9.39 7.13 8.52
N ALA A 86 -10.05 6.31 7.72
CA ALA A 86 -10.18 6.51 6.27
C ALA A 86 -10.87 7.85 5.94
N GLU A 87 -11.97 8.19 6.62
CA GLU A 87 -12.69 9.45 6.42
C GLU A 87 -11.82 10.69 6.71
N LYS A 88 -10.92 10.60 7.68
CA LYS A 88 -10.00 11.69 8.01
C LYS A 88 -8.81 11.78 7.06
N MET A 89 -8.23 10.65 6.71
CA MET A 89 -6.93 10.58 6.04
C MET A 89 -7.02 10.42 4.53
N CYS A 90 -7.94 9.59 4.01
CA CYS A 90 -8.03 9.34 2.56
C CYS A 90 -8.45 10.59 1.79
N THR A 91 -8.00 10.68 0.54
CA THR A 91 -8.53 11.67 -0.40
C THR A 91 -9.96 11.32 -0.80
N GLU A 92 -10.77 12.31 -1.14
CA GLU A 92 -12.20 12.10 -1.49
C GLU A 92 -12.38 11.09 -2.63
N SER A 93 -11.50 11.12 -3.63
CA SER A 93 -11.54 10.22 -4.78
C SER A 93 -11.25 8.76 -4.45
N GLN A 94 -10.59 8.48 -3.32
CA GLN A 94 -10.18 7.14 -2.93
C GLN A 94 -10.98 6.58 -1.74
N LEU A 95 -11.78 7.44 -1.10
CA LEU A 95 -12.47 7.09 0.14
C LEU A 95 -13.42 5.90 -0.04
N GLN A 96 -14.25 5.92 -1.09
CA GLN A 96 -15.26 4.89 -1.30
C GLN A 96 -14.63 3.50 -1.50
N GLU A 97 -13.63 3.40 -2.39
CA GLU A 97 -12.91 2.15 -2.65
C GLU A 97 -12.16 1.65 -1.41
N SER A 98 -11.59 2.58 -0.64
CA SER A 98 -10.92 2.23 0.62
C SER A 98 -11.89 1.68 1.66
N LEU A 99 -13.10 2.24 1.78
CA LEU A 99 -14.14 1.75 2.68
C LEU A 99 -14.66 0.37 2.27
N GLU A 100 -14.84 0.12 0.99
CA GLU A 100 -15.21 -1.20 0.45
C GLU A 100 -14.11 -2.24 0.72
N PHE A 101 -12.84 -1.85 0.55
CA PHE A 101 -11.72 -2.75 0.82
C PHE A 101 -11.64 -3.17 2.30
N VAL A 102 -11.86 -2.25 3.24
CA VAL A 102 -11.75 -2.54 4.69
C VAL A 102 -12.99 -3.18 5.29
N ASP A 103 -14.05 -3.41 4.51
CA ASP A 103 -15.20 -4.19 4.95
C ASP A 103 -14.83 -5.65 5.15
N ILE A 104 -14.81 -6.08 6.42
CA ILE A 104 -14.47 -7.46 6.78
C ILE A 104 -15.62 -8.45 6.60
N SER A 105 -16.83 -8.00 6.29
CA SER A 105 -17.98 -8.88 6.09
C SER A 105 -17.85 -9.77 4.86
N THR A 106 -17.12 -9.32 3.83
CA THR A 106 -16.84 -10.05 2.59
C THR A 106 -15.41 -10.63 2.54
N LEU A 107 -14.65 -10.49 3.63
CA LEU A 107 -13.22 -10.75 3.64
C LEU A 107 -12.88 -12.23 3.47
N GLU A 108 -13.69 -13.12 4.04
CA GLU A 108 -13.50 -14.58 3.93
C GLU A 108 -13.60 -15.04 2.47
N GLU A 109 -14.59 -14.53 1.73
CA GLU A 109 -14.75 -14.81 0.30
C GLU A 109 -13.58 -14.26 -0.53
N ARG A 110 -13.18 -13.02 -0.26
CA ARG A 110 -12.08 -12.36 -0.98
C ARG A 110 -10.69 -12.97 -0.71
N LEU A 111 -10.49 -13.60 0.44
CA LEU A 111 -9.25 -14.29 0.81
C LEU A 111 -9.24 -15.77 0.42
N LEU A 112 -10.33 -16.29 -0.14
CA LEU A 112 -10.42 -17.71 -0.50
C LEU A 112 -9.38 -18.06 -1.57
N GLY A 113 -8.40 -18.90 -1.20
CA GLY A 113 -7.31 -19.30 -2.08
C GLY A 113 -6.19 -18.27 -2.24
N GLU A 114 -6.29 -17.11 -1.58
CA GLU A 114 -5.32 -16.04 -1.66
C GLU A 114 -4.43 -15.99 -0.40
N ASN A 115 -3.14 -15.74 -0.57
CA ASN A 115 -2.23 -15.52 0.54
C ASN A 115 -2.37 -14.11 1.17
N SER A 116 -2.87 -13.16 0.42
CA SER A 116 -3.21 -11.82 0.88
C SER A 116 -3.94 -11.04 -0.21
N ILE A 117 -4.73 -10.04 0.19
CA ILE A 117 -5.32 -9.06 -0.71
C ILE A 117 -4.79 -7.67 -0.38
N THR A 118 -4.67 -6.82 -1.40
CA THR A 118 -4.12 -5.47 -1.26
C THR A 118 -4.97 -4.44 -1.97
N HIS A 119 -4.94 -3.20 -1.44
CA HIS A 119 -5.55 -2.03 -2.06
C HIS A 119 -4.60 -0.84 -1.91
N GLU A 120 -4.38 -0.12 -3.02
CA GLU A 120 -3.54 1.08 -3.03
C GLU A 120 -4.42 2.33 -3.02
N PHE A 121 -4.08 3.28 -2.18
CA PHE A 121 -4.83 4.52 -2.02
C PHE A 121 -3.89 5.69 -1.73
N THR A 122 -4.40 6.91 -1.88
CA THR A 122 -3.68 8.12 -1.49
C THR A 122 -4.28 8.72 -0.23
N ASP A 123 -3.42 9.11 0.70
CA ASP A 123 -3.81 9.87 1.87
C ASP A 123 -3.29 11.31 1.84
N LYS A 124 -3.81 12.14 2.75
CA LYS A 124 -3.49 13.56 2.86
C LYS A 124 -2.15 13.85 3.55
N ILE A 125 -1.50 12.83 4.12
CA ILE A 125 -0.31 12.97 4.97
C ILE A 125 0.94 12.42 4.29
N SER A 126 0.88 11.16 3.86
CA SER A 126 2.02 10.40 3.36
C SER A 126 2.00 10.12 1.86
N GLY A 127 0.92 10.53 1.16
CA GLY A 127 0.74 10.28 -0.26
C GLY A 127 0.25 8.85 -0.53
N TRP A 128 0.97 8.08 -1.33
CA TRP A 128 0.58 6.73 -1.70
C TRP A 128 0.81 5.72 -0.58
N ASN A 129 -0.23 4.96 -0.28
CA ASN A 129 -0.24 3.87 0.70
C ASN A 129 -0.79 2.58 0.10
N ARG A 130 -0.43 1.45 0.71
CA ARG A 130 -0.96 0.13 0.40
C ARG A 130 -1.51 -0.49 1.69
N SER A 131 -2.81 -0.74 1.73
CA SER A 131 -3.42 -1.57 2.75
C SER A 131 -3.40 -3.03 2.33
N ARG A 132 -3.29 -3.94 3.32
CA ARG A 132 -3.20 -5.37 3.07
C ARG A 132 -3.92 -6.15 4.15
N PHE A 133 -4.70 -7.16 3.77
CA PHE A 133 -5.18 -8.22 4.65
C PHE A 133 -4.40 -9.50 4.39
N ILE A 134 -3.90 -10.11 5.45
CA ILE A 134 -3.15 -11.37 5.43
C ILE A 134 -3.88 -12.33 6.38
N PRO A 135 -4.36 -13.50 5.93
CA PRO A 135 -4.96 -14.49 6.81
C PRO A 135 -3.91 -15.03 7.78
N VAL A 136 -4.29 -15.21 9.05
CA VAL A 136 -3.39 -15.71 10.10
C VAL A 136 -3.72 -17.14 10.46
N ASP A 137 -4.99 -17.44 10.73
CA ASP A 137 -5.47 -18.76 11.09
C ASP A 137 -6.94 -18.97 10.71
N TYR A 138 -7.32 -20.25 10.73
CA TYR A 138 -8.65 -20.74 10.41
C TYR A 138 -9.10 -21.70 11.51
N ASP A 139 -10.40 -21.89 11.68
CA ASP A 139 -10.95 -22.91 12.57
C ASP A 139 -10.90 -24.32 11.93
N GLU A 140 -11.40 -25.32 12.66
CA GLU A 140 -11.43 -26.71 12.21
C GLU A 140 -12.32 -26.93 10.97
N ASP A 141 -13.29 -26.05 10.75
CA ASP A 141 -14.20 -26.06 9.59
C ASP A 141 -13.63 -25.24 8.41
N GLY A 142 -12.43 -24.67 8.54
CA GLY A 142 -11.76 -23.87 7.51
C GLY A 142 -12.25 -22.44 7.44
N LYS A 143 -13.00 -21.95 8.43
CA LYS A 143 -13.50 -20.59 8.50
C LYS A 143 -12.42 -19.65 9.04
N LEU A 144 -12.27 -18.49 8.41
CA LEU A 144 -11.27 -17.50 8.79
C LEU A 144 -11.52 -16.94 10.21
N LEU A 145 -10.53 -17.08 11.10
CA LEU A 145 -10.60 -16.57 12.47
C LEU A 145 -9.93 -15.22 12.62
N HIS A 146 -8.66 -15.13 12.22
CA HIS A 146 -7.88 -13.91 12.40
C HIS A 146 -7.21 -13.47 11.11
N VAL A 147 -7.12 -12.15 10.94
CA VAL A 147 -6.36 -11.52 9.88
C VAL A 147 -5.42 -10.46 10.44
N LEU A 148 -4.30 -10.27 9.77
CA LEU A 148 -3.43 -9.14 9.98
C LEU A 148 -3.77 -8.06 8.96
N PHE A 149 -4.21 -6.89 9.44
CA PHE A 149 -4.39 -5.71 8.61
C PHE A 149 -3.18 -4.80 8.74
N CYS A 150 -2.55 -4.48 7.62
CA CYS A 150 -1.33 -3.67 7.57
C CYS A 150 -1.52 -2.48 6.62
N ILE A 151 -0.89 -1.35 6.96
CA ILE A 151 -0.74 -0.19 6.06
C ILE A 151 0.75 0.08 5.88
N GLU A 152 1.15 0.23 4.62
CA GLU A 152 2.51 0.51 4.17
C GLU A 152 2.52 1.81 3.35
N CYS A 153 3.47 2.72 3.63
CA CYS A 153 3.68 3.88 2.77
C CYS A 153 4.52 3.46 1.56
N ILE A 154 3.96 3.63 0.36
CA ILE A 154 4.60 3.26 -0.92
C ILE A 154 4.93 4.47 -1.79
N GLU A 155 4.96 5.67 -1.22
CA GLU A 155 5.21 6.92 -1.95
C GLU A 155 6.54 6.89 -2.71
N GLU A 156 7.61 6.40 -2.08
CA GLU A 156 8.91 6.28 -2.73
C GLU A 156 8.97 5.19 -3.80
N GLU A 157 8.20 4.11 -3.63
CA GLU A 157 8.00 3.07 -4.65
C GLU A 157 7.33 3.66 -5.89
N LYS A 158 6.23 4.41 -5.72
CA LYS A 158 5.51 5.09 -6.79
C LYS A 158 6.33 6.17 -7.51
N LYS A 159 7.10 6.96 -6.77
CA LYS A 159 8.03 7.93 -7.36
C LYS A 159 9.09 7.25 -8.23
N ARG A 160 9.65 6.14 -7.75
CA ARG A 160 10.64 5.37 -8.50
C ARG A 160 10.03 4.76 -9.76
N GLU A 161 8.86 4.15 -9.64
CA GLU A 161 8.11 3.60 -10.79
C GLU A 161 7.84 4.68 -11.84
N ASN A 162 7.28 5.83 -11.43
CA ASN A 162 7.02 6.96 -12.31
C ASN A 162 8.30 7.49 -12.97
N ARG A 163 9.41 7.53 -12.21
CA ARG A 163 10.71 7.92 -12.76
C ARG A 163 11.20 6.95 -13.84
N LEU A 164 11.07 5.66 -13.61
CA LEU A 164 11.43 4.64 -14.60
C LEU A 164 10.56 4.74 -15.86
N ILE A 165 9.24 4.94 -15.70
CA ILE A 165 8.32 5.17 -16.81
C ILE A 165 8.72 6.42 -17.60
N TYR A 166 9.04 7.51 -16.91
CA TYR A 166 9.49 8.76 -17.53
C TYR A 166 10.77 8.51 -18.36
N LEU A 167 11.78 7.89 -17.78
CA LEU A 167 13.04 7.58 -18.47
C LEU A 167 12.84 6.66 -19.68
N ALA A 168 11.95 5.67 -19.57
CA ALA A 168 11.64 4.75 -20.66
C ALA A 168 10.88 5.39 -21.83
N ARG A 169 10.18 6.50 -21.60
CA ARG A 169 9.30 7.15 -22.58
C ARG A 169 9.82 8.48 -23.13
N THR A 170 10.84 9.04 -22.51
CA THR A 170 11.27 10.42 -22.76
C THR A 170 12.71 10.44 -23.28
N ASP A 171 12.96 11.30 -24.26
CA ASP A 171 14.31 11.69 -24.65
C ASP A 171 14.87 12.67 -23.62
N LEU A 172 15.96 12.32 -22.96
CA LEU A 172 16.50 13.08 -21.82
C LEU A 172 17.10 14.43 -22.18
N MET A 173 17.49 14.63 -23.44
CA MET A 173 18.06 15.91 -23.89
C MET A 173 16.95 16.93 -24.14
N THR A 174 15.84 16.52 -24.73
CA THR A 174 14.78 17.41 -25.20
C THR A 174 13.56 17.43 -24.27
N GLY A 175 13.39 16.44 -23.41
CA GLY A 175 12.19 16.26 -22.58
C GLY A 175 10.95 15.81 -23.36
N LEU A 176 11.08 15.54 -24.65
CA LEU A 176 10.00 15.07 -25.52
C LEU A 176 9.86 13.55 -25.45
N CYS A 177 8.77 13.00 -26.00
CA CYS A 177 8.65 11.55 -26.17
C CYS A 177 9.84 11.04 -27.02
N ASN A 178 10.46 9.95 -26.56
CA ASN A 178 11.44 9.28 -27.42
C ASN A 178 10.72 8.63 -28.62
N ARG A 179 11.50 8.18 -29.61
CA ARG A 179 10.97 7.66 -30.86
C ARG A 179 9.91 6.56 -30.65
N GLY A 180 10.19 5.56 -29.80
CA GLY A 180 9.28 4.44 -29.58
C GLY A 180 7.96 4.86 -28.92
N SER A 181 8.00 5.79 -27.97
CA SER A 181 6.81 6.35 -27.33
C SER A 181 6.00 7.22 -28.28
N GLY A 182 6.66 8.01 -29.14
CA GLY A 182 6.03 8.81 -30.17
C GLY A 182 5.28 7.95 -31.19
N GLU A 183 5.93 6.92 -31.72
CA GLU A 183 5.32 5.97 -32.66
C GLU A 183 4.10 5.25 -32.06
N LYS A 184 4.20 4.82 -30.80
CA LYS A 184 3.08 4.22 -30.08
C LYS A 184 1.91 5.19 -29.93
N ARG A 185 2.17 6.44 -29.51
CA ARG A 185 1.14 7.46 -29.32
C ARG A 185 0.44 7.80 -30.64
N ILE A 186 1.18 7.91 -31.75
CA ILE A 186 0.60 8.12 -33.08
C ILE A 186 -0.32 6.95 -33.45
N THR A 187 0.13 5.73 -33.20
CA THR A 187 -0.66 4.54 -33.50
C THR A 187 -1.96 4.49 -32.69
N GLU A 188 -1.94 4.89 -31.42
CA GLU A 188 -3.12 4.99 -30.56
C GLU A 188 -4.11 6.03 -31.09
N LEU A 189 -3.63 7.25 -31.42
CA LEU A 189 -4.47 8.32 -31.97
C LEU A 189 -5.13 7.94 -33.30
N LEU A 190 -4.42 7.21 -34.16
CA LEU A 190 -4.97 6.69 -35.41
C LEU A 190 -6.09 5.66 -35.19
N LYS A 191 -5.98 4.82 -34.15
CA LYS A 191 -7.05 3.87 -33.77
C LYS A 191 -8.29 4.56 -33.23
N GLU A 192 -8.12 5.62 -32.49
CA GLU A 192 -9.21 6.44 -31.93
C GLU A 192 -9.98 7.22 -33.03
N LYS A 193 -9.51 7.20 -34.29
CA LYS A 193 -10.08 7.94 -35.45
C LYS A 193 -10.25 9.44 -35.18
N THR A 194 -9.45 9.98 -34.28
CA THR A 194 -9.38 11.44 -34.05
C THR A 194 -8.69 12.08 -35.27
N GLY A 195 -9.32 13.05 -35.90
CA GLY A 195 -8.70 13.82 -36.96
C GLY A 195 -7.47 14.57 -36.46
N GLY A 196 -6.45 14.73 -37.32
CA GLY A 196 -5.23 15.44 -36.96
C GLY A 196 -4.27 15.56 -38.12
N ALA A 197 -3.16 16.27 -37.91
CA ALA A 197 -2.05 16.36 -38.86
C ALA A 197 -0.78 15.84 -38.22
N LEU A 198 0.02 15.06 -38.95
CA LEU A 198 1.35 14.65 -38.57
C LEU A 198 2.36 15.49 -39.35
N CYS A 199 3.27 16.14 -38.60
CA CYS A 199 4.38 16.86 -39.19
C CYS A 199 5.69 16.14 -38.89
N LEU A 200 6.46 15.80 -39.91
CA LEU A 200 7.81 15.27 -39.80
C LEU A 200 8.79 16.40 -40.12
N ILE A 201 9.71 16.69 -39.22
CA ILE A 201 10.69 17.78 -39.36
C ILE A 201 12.09 17.15 -39.27
N ASP A 202 12.96 17.54 -40.22
CA ASP A 202 14.36 17.17 -40.25
C ASP A 202 15.24 18.41 -40.47
N CYS A 203 16.47 18.35 -39.97
CA CYS A 203 17.44 19.44 -40.14
C CYS A 203 18.42 19.12 -41.26
N ASP A 204 18.39 19.91 -42.33
CA ASP A 204 19.34 19.80 -43.41
C ASP A 204 20.79 19.96 -42.94
N LYS A 205 21.67 19.05 -43.38
CA LYS A 205 23.12 19.08 -43.10
C LYS A 205 23.47 19.09 -41.59
N PHE A 206 22.63 18.49 -40.73
CA PHE A 206 22.86 18.44 -39.30
C PHE A 206 24.22 17.85 -38.93
N LYS A 207 24.68 16.83 -39.70
CA LYS A 207 26.02 16.24 -39.50
C LYS A 207 27.11 17.32 -39.69
N SER A 208 27.04 18.15 -40.71
CA SER A 208 28.04 19.19 -40.98
C SER A 208 28.10 20.22 -39.84
N ILE A 209 26.96 20.50 -39.17
CA ILE A 209 26.89 21.39 -38.00
C ILE A 209 27.66 20.72 -36.85
N ASN A 210 27.43 19.47 -36.57
CA ASN A 210 28.14 18.73 -35.50
C ASN A 210 29.64 18.61 -35.77
N ASP A 211 30.04 18.41 -37.04
CA ASP A 211 31.47 18.30 -37.44
C ASP A 211 32.19 19.64 -37.25
N ILE A 212 31.51 20.79 -37.39
CA ILE A 212 32.09 22.12 -37.24
C ILE A 212 32.06 22.60 -35.77
N TYR A 213 30.94 22.39 -35.05
CA TYR A 213 30.71 22.99 -33.75
C TYR A 213 30.78 21.98 -32.60
N GLY A 214 30.97 20.68 -32.89
CA GLY A 214 31.01 19.58 -31.90
C GLY A 214 29.61 19.07 -31.53
N HIS A 215 29.61 17.95 -30.83
CA HIS A 215 28.39 17.40 -30.23
C HIS A 215 28.17 18.12 -28.88
N ALA A 216 26.95 18.58 -28.63
CA ALA A 216 26.56 19.18 -27.35
C ALA A 216 26.50 18.12 -26.22
#